data_f61e8dd73036119574097a825facc32e
#
_entry.id   f61e8dd73036119574097a825facc32e
#
_cell.length_a   1.000
_cell.length_b   1.000
_cell.length_c   1.000
_cell.angle_alpha   90.00
_cell.angle_beta   90.00
_cell.angle_gamma   90.00
#
_symmetry.space_group_name_H-M   'P 1'
#
loop_
_entity.id
_entity.type
_entity.pdbx_description
1 polymer ?
#
loop_
_entity_poly.entity_id
_entity_poly.type
_entity_poly.pdbx_seq_one_letter_code
_entity_poly.pdbx_strand_id
1 'polypeptide(L)'
;MTRIKYLLLTAICLVCAQAYGQSLLVYHVVGQVSYRVNGVSKPLVMNTKVTAQTSITVPYGGKVELLNEQSKQRVTIKQPGQGTIKQLSAARGNSVSQLSGKYIAYVKKQLGNKNLVSQKRYTDFVTVTRELDSVAVAAPKQ
;
A
#
# COMPACT_ATOMS: atom_id res chain seq x y z
N MET A 1 1.20 36.94 -37.14
CA MET A 1 0.26 36.60 -36.05
C MET A 1 -0.09 35.10 -35.97
N THR A 2 -0.10 34.33 -37.05
CA THR A 2 -0.40 32.89 -37.04
C THR A 2 0.66 32.04 -36.32
N ARG A 3 1.93 32.35 -36.45
CA ARG A 3 3.02 31.59 -35.81
C ARG A 3 2.99 31.62 -34.28
N ILE A 4 2.57 32.74 -33.70
CA ILE A 4 2.45 32.92 -32.23
C ILE A 4 1.31 32.04 -31.69
N LYS A 5 0.22 31.91 -32.41
CA LYS A 5 -0.93 31.04 -32.03
C LYS A 5 -0.53 29.55 -31.97
N TYR A 6 0.29 29.09 -32.91
CA TYR A 6 0.78 27.71 -32.90
C TYR A 6 1.81 27.48 -31.78
N LEU A 7 2.67 28.45 -31.47
CA LEU A 7 3.59 28.39 -30.35
C LEU A 7 2.86 28.33 -29.01
N LEU A 8 1.80 29.09 -28.85
CA LEU A 8 0.95 29.07 -27.65
C LEU A 8 0.20 27.73 -27.53
N LEU A 9 -0.32 27.19 -28.62
CA LEU A 9 -1.01 25.91 -28.64
C LEU A 9 -0.08 24.75 -28.28
N THR A 10 1.14 24.73 -28.82
CA THR A 10 2.15 23.70 -28.47
C THR A 10 2.62 23.81 -27.02
N ALA A 11 2.76 24.99 -26.46
CA ALA A 11 3.10 25.21 -25.08
C ALA A 11 2.00 24.68 -24.12
N ILE A 12 0.73 24.90 -24.45
CA ILE A 12 -0.42 24.37 -23.69
C ILE A 12 -0.47 22.84 -23.73
N CYS A 13 -0.22 22.21 -24.89
CA CYS A 13 -0.16 20.76 -25.01
C CYS A 13 0.98 20.13 -24.20
N LEU A 14 2.14 20.79 -24.11
CA LEU A 14 3.27 20.31 -23.31
C LEU A 14 2.99 20.34 -21.80
N VAL A 15 2.22 21.31 -21.31
CA VAL A 15 1.84 21.39 -19.88
C VAL A 15 0.83 20.29 -19.52
N CYS A 16 -0.08 19.90 -20.44
CA CYS A 16 -1.04 18.83 -20.20
C CYS A 16 -0.41 17.44 -20.11
N ALA A 17 0.75 17.20 -20.70
CA ALA A 17 1.44 15.89 -20.67
C ALA A 17 2.02 15.51 -19.30
N GLN A 18 2.13 16.44 -18.36
CA GLN A 18 2.68 16.19 -17.02
C GLN A 18 1.63 15.68 -16.01
N ALA A 19 0.36 15.57 -16.40
CA ALA A 19 -0.71 15.13 -15.53
C ALA A 19 -0.85 13.59 -15.41
N TYR A 20 0.09 12.81 -15.91
CA TYR A 20 0.15 11.37 -15.64
C TYR A 20 0.51 11.19 -14.17
N GLY A 21 -0.53 11.02 -13.36
CA GLY A 21 -0.41 10.87 -11.91
C GLY A 21 0.55 9.74 -11.57
N GLN A 22 1.46 10.02 -10.65
CA GLN A 22 2.41 9.04 -10.14
C GLN A 22 1.67 7.77 -9.71
N SER A 23 2.07 6.61 -10.24
CA SER A 23 1.50 5.34 -9.85
C SER A 23 2.04 4.92 -8.48
N LEU A 24 1.12 4.59 -7.60
CA LEU A 24 1.39 4.08 -6.27
C LEU A 24 1.05 2.60 -6.23
N LEU A 25 1.94 1.78 -5.68
CA LEU A 25 1.71 0.36 -5.51
C LEU A 25 1.22 0.09 -4.10
N VAL A 26 0.08 -0.60 -3.96
CA VAL A 26 -0.45 -1.02 -2.67
C VAL A 26 0.42 -2.15 -2.12
N TYR A 27 1.14 -1.86 -1.03
CA TYR A 27 2.07 -2.80 -0.41
C TYR A 27 1.42 -3.61 0.72
N HIS A 28 0.62 -2.94 1.55
CA HIS A 28 -0.02 -3.60 2.68
C HIS A 28 -1.38 -2.97 2.96
N VAL A 29 -2.36 -3.80 3.28
CA VAL A 29 -3.73 -3.37 3.62
C VAL A 29 -4.18 -4.13 4.85
N VAL A 30 -4.70 -3.41 5.83
CA VAL A 30 -5.36 -3.95 7.02
C VAL A 30 -6.80 -3.43 7.04
N GLY A 31 -7.74 -4.32 7.31
CA GLY A 31 -9.17 -4.00 7.32
C GLY A 31 -9.78 -3.95 5.91
N GLN A 32 -11.08 -3.66 5.86
CA GLN A 32 -11.85 -3.62 4.61
C GLN A 32 -11.73 -2.24 3.94
N VAL A 33 -10.56 -1.94 3.41
CA VAL A 33 -10.35 -0.71 2.64
C VAL A 33 -10.91 -0.87 1.24
N SER A 34 -11.61 0.14 0.76
CA SER A 34 -12.14 0.18 -0.61
C SER A 34 -11.61 1.37 -1.37
N TYR A 35 -11.57 1.26 -2.69
CA TYR A 35 -11.23 2.35 -3.59
C TYR A 35 -12.31 2.50 -4.66
N ARG A 36 -12.46 3.70 -5.17
CA ARG A 36 -13.48 4.02 -6.18
C ARG A 36 -12.83 4.23 -7.54
N VAL A 37 -13.31 3.47 -8.53
CA VAL A 37 -12.92 3.61 -9.94
C VAL A 37 -14.19 3.73 -10.76
N ASN A 38 -14.30 4.79 -11.55
CA ASN A 38 -15.46 5.06 -12.43
C ASN A 38 -16.81 4.97 -11.68
N GLY A 39 -16.86 5.48 -10.45
CA GLY A 39 -18.06 5.46 -9.62
C GLY A 39 -18.32 4.14 -8.88
N VAL A 40 -17.61 3.06 -9.21
CA VAL A 40 -17.78 1.75 -8.58
C VAL A 40 -16.78 1.57 -7.45
N SER A 41 -17.26 1.16 -6.27
CA SER A 41 -16.42 0.82 -5.12
C SER A 41 -15.93 -0.62 -5.24
N LYS A 42 -14.62 -0.81 -5.10
CA LYS A 42 -13.96 -2.13 -5.14
C LYS A 42 -13.08 -2.31 -3.91
N PRO A 43 -12.92 -3.52 -3.36
CA PRO A 43 -11.99 -3.76 -2.28
C PRO A 43 -10.56 -3.49 -2.73
N LEU A 44 -9.79 -2.78 -1.89
CA LEU A 44 -8.38 -2.53 -2.14
C LEU A 44 -7.56 -3.73 -1.68
N VAL A 45 -6.85 -4.34 -2.60
CA VAL A 45 -5.98 -5.50 -2.32
C VAL A 45 -4.52 -5.17 -2.55
N MET A 46 -3.62 -5.94 -1.94
CA MET A 46 -2.19 -5.81 -2.16
C MET A 46 -1.83 -6.00 -3.64
N ASN A 47 -0.76 -5.34 -4.08
CA ASN A 47 -0.28 -5.33 -5.46
C ASN A 47 -1.20 -4.60 -6.46
N THR A 48 -2.22 -3.88 -5.99
CA THR A 48 -3.03 -3.00 -6.84
C THR A 48 -2.26 -1.71 -7.12
N LYS A 49 -2.27 -1.26 -8.37
CA LYS A 49 -1.74 0.05 -8.75
C LYS A 49 -2.84 1.09 -8.67
N VAL A 50 -2.59 2.16 -7.95
CA VAL A 50 -3.48 3.30 -7.79
C VAL A 50 -2.73 4.60 -8.05
N THR A 51 -3.44 5.70 -8.22
CA THR A 51 -2.82 7.03 -8.39
C THR A 51 -3.08 7.88 -7.14
N ALA A 52 -2.32 8.95 -6.97
CA ALA A 52 -2.53 9.91 -5.88
C ALA A 52 -3.93 10.53 -5.86
N GLN A 53 -4.61 10.56 -7.01
CA GLN A 53 -5.97 11.08 -7.18
C GLN A 53 -7.06 10.02 -6.93
N THR A 54 -6.69 8.74 -6.79
CA THR A 54 -7.65 7.69 -6.51
C THR A 54 -8.33 7.93 -5.17
N SER A 55 -9.66 7.93 -5.15
CA SER A 55 -10.44 8.04 -3.93
C SER A 55 -10.48 6.69 -3.22
N ILE A 56 -10.10 6.68 -1.95
CA ILE A 56 -10.16 5.51 -1.08
C ILE A 56 -11.03 5.78 0.15
N THR A 57 -11.58 4.72 0.70
CA THR A 57 -12.31 4.75 1.97
C THR A 57 -11.60 3.81 2.94
N VAL A 58 -11.06 4.38 4.01
CA VAL A 58 -10.39 3.66 5.09
C VAL A 58 -11.34 3.57 6.28
N PRO A 59 -11.77 2.37 6.69
CA PRO A 59 -12.62 2.19 7.84
C PRO A 59 -11.86 2.41 9.16
N TYR A 60 -12.58 2.48 10.25
CA TYR A 60 -11.97 2.55 11.58
C TYR A 60 -11.09 1.33 11.85
N GLY A 61 -9.85 1.56 12.32
CA GLY A 61 -8.86 0.50 12.48
C GLY A 61 -8.21 0.01 11.18
N GLY A 62 -8.61 0.55 10.03
CA GLY A 62 -7.99 0.27 8.74
C GLY A 62 -6.62 0.93 8.60
N LYS A 63 -5.74 0.30 7.80
CA LYS A 63 -4.40 0.83 7.47
C LYS A 63 -4.07 0.49 6.03
N VAL A 64 -3.50 1.45 5.33
CA VAL A 64 -2.99 1.26 3.97
C VAL A 64 -1.55 1.74 3.89
N GLU A 65 -0.69 0.93 3.31
CA GLU A 65 0.68 1.31 2.97
C GLU A 65 0.87 1.26 1.46
N LEU A 66 1.29 2.37 0.91
CA LEU A 66 1.51 2.59 -0.51
C LEU A 66 2.98 2.87 -0.77
N LEU A 67 3.49 2.33 -1.87
CA LEU A 67 4.86 2.58 -2.32
C LEU A 67 4.84 3.44 -3.59
N ASN A 68 5.53 4.56 -3.56
CA ASN A 68 5.85 5.34 -4.73
C ASN A 68 7.23 4.91 -5.23
N GLU A 69 7.26 4.24 -6.37
CA GLU A 69 8.51 3.75 -6.96
C GLU A 69 9.40 4.88 -7.49
N GLN A 70 8.79 5.93 -8.02
CA GLN A 70 9.51 7.05 -8.62
C GLN A 70 10.19 7.93 -7.56
N SER A 71 9.44 8.32 -6.53
CA SER A 71 9.96 9.14 -5.44
C SER A 71 10.63 8.34 -4.32
N LYS A 72 10.62 7.00 -4.41
CA LYS A 72 11.14 6.08 -3.38
C LYS A 72 10.55 6.37 -2.00
N GLN A 73 9.25 6.61 -1.96
CA GLN A 73 8.53 6.95 -0.73
C GLN A 73 7.50 5.89 -0.38
N ARG A 74 7.34 5.67 0.91
CA ARG A 74 6.24 4.91 1.48
C ARG A 74 5.25 5.88 2.12
N VAL A 75 4.01 5.80 1.70
CA VAL A 75 2.88 6.54 2.26
C VAL A 75 2.08 5.59 3.15
N THR A 76 1.93 5.93 4.41
CA THR A 76 1.14 5.15 5.37
C THR A 76 -0.08 5.95 5.78
N ILE A 77 -1.27 5.41 5.53
CA ILE A 77 -2.56 6.00 5.89
C ILE A 77 -3.18 5.12 6.98
N LYS A 78 -3.36 5.69 8.17
CA LYS A 78 -3.94 5.03 9.36
C LYS A 78 -5.24 5.68 9.81
N GLN A 79 -5.48 6.92 9.41
CA GLN A 79 -6.68 7.64 9.79
C GLN A 79 -7.89 7.14 9.01
N PRO A 80 -9.00 6.83 9.70
CA PRO A 80 -10.25 6.51 9.03
C PRO A 80 -10.75 7.73 8.27
N GLY A 81 -11.37 7.51 7.13
CA GLY A 81 -11.89 8.58 6.32
C GLY A 81 -12.06 8.21 4.86
N GLN A 82 -12.66 9.11 4.13
CA GLN A 82 -12.86 9.01 2.69
C GLN A 82 -12.25 10.23 2.00
N GLY A 83 -11.47 10.01 0.96
CA GLY A 83 -10.85 11.07 0.20
C GLY A 83 -9.82 10.54 -0.78
N THR A 84 -9.18 11.42 -1.51
CA THR A 84 -8.07 11.05 -2.38
C THR A 84 -6.85 10.64 -1.55
N ILE A 85 -6.04 9.75 -2.08
CA ILE A 85 -4.80 9.31 -1.43
C ILE A 85 -3.92 10.52 -1.07
N LYS A 86 -3.85 11.52 -1.97
CA LYS A 86 -3.11 12.77 -1.73
C LYS A 86 -3.64 13.52 -0.51
N GLN A 87 -4.95 13.69 -0.39
CA GLN A 87 -5.58 14.38 0.74
C GLN A 87 -5.37 13.62 2.05
N LEU A 88 -5.60 12.31 2.04
CA LEU A 88 -5.43 11.47 3.22
C LEU A 88 -3.97 11.39 3.65
N SER A 89 -3.00 11.33 2.73
CA SER A 89 -1.58 11.31 3.08
C SER A 89 -1.10 12.58 3.78
N ALA A 90 -1.73 13.72 3.51
CA ALA A 90 -1.44 14.99 4.16
C ALA A 90 -2.14 15.15 5.52
N ALA A 91 -3.10 14.29 5.86
CA ALA A 91 -3.84 14.37 7.11
C ALA A 91 -2.95 14.02 8.32
N ARG A 92 -3.28 14.63 9.45
CA ARG A 92 -2.57 14.43 10.73
C ARG A 92 -2.62 12.97 11.16
N GLY A 93 -1.49 12.38 11.52
CA GLY A 93 -1.38 10.97 11.93
C GLY A 93 -1.01 10.00 10.80
N ASN A 94 -1.01 10.46 9.55
CA ASN A 94 -0.46 9.72 8.42
C ASN A 94 1.02 10.08 8.21
N SER A 95 1.79 9.22 7.57
CA SER A 95 3.23 9.43 7.41
C SER A 95 3.70 9.12 6.01
N VAL A 96 4.67 9.90 5.55
CA VAL A 96 5.44 9.66 4.34
C VAL A 96 6.88 9.45 4.74
N SER A 97 7.48 8.32 4.38
CA SER A 97 8.86 7.99 4.69
C SER A 97 9.66 7.66 3.44
N GLN A 98 10.91 8.07 3.41
CA GLN A 98 11.86 7.74 2.35
C GLN A 98 12.33 6.29 2.49
N LEU A 99 12.50 5.60 1.36
CA LEU A 99 12.97 4.23 1.30
C LEU A 99 14.21 4.11 0.41
N SER A 100 15.07 3.15 0.68
CA SER A 100 16.17 2.85 -0.23
C SER A 100 15.67 2.11 -1.48
N GLY A 101 16.33 2.34 -2.63
CA GLY A 101 15.99 1.63 -3.87
C GLY A 101 16.11 0.11 -3.75
N LYS A 102 17.07 -0.37 -2.95
CA LYS A 102 17.26 -1.81 -2.66
C LYS A 102 16.06 -2.40 -1.93
N TYR A 103 15.47 -1.67 -0.98
CA TYR A 103 14.28 -2.10 -0.25
C TYR A 103 13.06 -2.18 -1.16
N ILE A 104 12.86 -1.20 -2.05
CA ILE A 104 11.75 -1.22 -3.00
C ILE A 104 11.87 -2.41 -3.96
N ALA A 105 13.07 -2.69 -4.48
CA ALA A 105 13.31 -3.85 -5.33
C ALA A 105 13.01 -5.18 -4.62
N TYR A 106 13.41 -5.30 -3.35
CA TYR A 106 13.10 -6.45 -2.50
C TYR A 106 11.58 -6.63 -2.32
N VAL A 107 10.87 -5.57 -1.98
CA VAL A 107 9.41 -5.60 -1.81
C VAL A 107 8.69 -6.00 -3.09
N LYS A 108 9.10 -5.47 -4.25
CA LYS A 108 8.53 -5.84 -5.56
C LYS A 108 8.73 -7.32 -5.85
N LYS A 109 9.90 -7.86 -5.56
CA LYS A 109 10.18 -9.30 -5.69
C LYS A 109 9.27 -10.14 -4.80
N GLN A 110 9.02 -9.71 -3.57
CA GLN A 110 8.11 -10.40 -2.64
C GLN A 110 6.65 -10.33 -3.10
N LEU A 111 6.19 -9.17 -3.58
CA LEU A 111 4.82 -9.01 -4.10
C LEU A 111 4.59 -9.77 -5.42
N GLY A 112 5.62 -9.91 -6.26
CA GLY A 112 5.57 -10.70 -7.49
C GLY A 112 5.51 -12.21 -7.24
N ASN A 113 5.99 -12.66 -6.10
CA ASN A 113 6.06 -14.08 -5.75
C ASN A 113 4.88 -14.46 -4.83
N LYS A 114 3.70 -14.67 -5.43
CA LYS A 114 2.43 -14.93 -4.73
C LYS A 114 2.46 -16.13 -3.78
N ASN A 115 3.45 -17.03 -3.90
CA ASN A 115 3.49 -18.30 -3.16
C ASN A 115 4.27 -18.26 -1.85
N LEU A 116 5.04 -17.20 -1.55
CA LEU A 116 5.93 -17.19 -0.38
C LEU A 116 5.36 -16.51 0.85
N VAL A 117 4.35 -15.64 0.70
CA VAL A 117 3.85 -14.83 1.83
C VAL A 117 2.76 -15.54 2.61
N SER A 118 2.05 -16.49 1.99
CA SER A 118 0.93 -17.20 2.64
C SER A 118 1.35 -18.44 3.45
N GLN A 119 2.43 -19.10 3.08
CA GLN A 119 2.81 -20.37 3.73
C GLN A 119 3.74 -20.23 4.94
N LYS A 120 4.54 -19.16 5.01
CA LYS A 120 5.55 -19.05 6.08
C LYS A 120 5.02 -18.52 7.41
N ARG A 121 3.84 -17.89 7.43
CA ARG A 121 3.25 -17.35 8.67
C ARG A 121 2.38 -18.35 9.45
N TYR A 122 1.96 -19.43 8.83
CA TYR A 122 1.12 -20.44 9.48
C TYR A 122 1.93 -21.60 10.10
N THR A 123 3.17 -21.81 9.68
CA THR A 123 4.02 -22.89 10.21
C THR A 123 4.76 -22.54 11.49
N ASP A 124 5.03 -21.25 11.76
CA ASP A 124 5.75 -20.87 12.97
C ASP A 124 4.86 -20.82 14.23
N PHE A 125 3.53 -20.73 14.08
CA PHE A 125 2.61 -20.77 15.23
C PHE A 125 2.28 -22.17 15.72
N VAL A 126 2.45 -23.18 14.90
CA VAL A 126 2.12 -24.58 15.27
C VAL A 126 3.24 -25.26 16.02
N THR A 127 4.48 -24.79 15.88
CA THR A 127 5.65 -25.38 16.56
C THR A 127 5.82 -24.93 18.00
N VAL A 128 5.25 -23.78 18.42
CA VAL A 128 5.42 -23.26 19.77
C VAL A 128 4.43 -23.87 20.78
N THR A 129 3.34 -24.48 20.33
CA THR A 129 2.34 -25.09 21.23
C THR A 129 2.59 -26.56 21.55
N ARG A 130 3.60 -27.21 20.95
CA ARG A 130 3.87 -28.63 21.20
C ARG A 130 4.92 -28.94 22.26
N GLU A 131 5.64 -27.96 22.78
CA GLU A 131 6.65 -28.17 23.83
C GLU A 131 6.14 -27.99 25.28
N LEU A 132 4.88 -27.59 25.48
CA LEU A 132 4.32 -27.37 26.82
C LEU A 132 3.57 -28.57 27.39
N ASP A 133 3.35 -29.63 26.63
CA ASP A 133 2.58 -30.79 27.09
C ASP A 133 3.44 -31.99 27.58
N SER A 134 4.77 -31.87 27.63
CA SER A 134 5.63 -32.95 28.10
C SER A 134 6.20 -32.81 29.50
N VAL A 135 5.74 -31.79 30.26
CA VAL A 135 6.10 -31.63 31.68
C VAL A 135 4.85 -31.82 32.55
N ALA A 136 4.37 -33.03 32.56
CA ALA A 136 3.37 -33.42 33.56
C ALA A 136 3.73 -34.76 34.17
N VAL A 137 4.05 -34.70 35.47
CA VAL A 137 3.76 -35.69 36.46
C VAL A 137 4.76 -36.83 36.64
N ALA A 138 5.78 -36.55 37.40
CA ALA A 138 6.34 -37.55 38.30
C ALA A 138 5.63 -37.41 39.67
N ALA A 139 4.65 -38.29 39.94
CA ALA A 139 4.03 -38.38 41.24
C ALA A 139 5.00 -39.12 42.22
N PRO A 140 5.12 -38.67 43.50
CA PRO A 140 5.94 -39.37 44.48
C PRO A 140 5.23 -40.64 44.95
N LYS A 141 5.93 -41.77 44.90
CA LYS A 141 5.54 -42.99 45.59
C LYS A 141 5.87 -42.84 47.09
N GLN A 142 4.87 -43.05 47.92
CA GLN A 142 5.02 -43.40 49.30
C GLN A 142 5.37 -44.91 49.39
#